data_c9abf5b2cfd74201e6c606b8fcfe1e11
#
_entry.id   c9abf5b2cfd74201e6c606b8fcfe1e11
#
_cell.length_a   1.000
_cell.length_b   1.000
_cell.length_c   1.000
_cell.angle_alpha   90.00
_cell.angle_beta   90.00
_cell.angle_gamma   90.00
#
_symmetry.space_group_name_H-M   'P 1'
#
loop_
_entity.id
_entity.type
_entity.pdbx_description
1 polymer ?
#
loop_
_entity_poly.entity_id
_entity_poly.type
_entity_poly.pdbx_seq_one_letter_code
_entity_poly.pdbx_strand_id
1 'polypeptide(L)'
;GMALSGNLQNFAGGLVLLVLRPYKVGDFIEIAGVSGVVKSVEIFNTVLTTGDNKVIFIPNNAIATGTLINYSHQDTRRVDFKFGVDYGTDYKKVKDVIERLIAEDGRILKDPAHFIGLGELADSSVNITVRVWVKSADYWDVFFNFTEKVYATFPKEGIEFPFPQLTIHQAK
;
A
#
# COMPACT_ATOMS: atom_id res chain seq x y z
N GLY A 1 33.01 19.81 21.33
CA GLY A 1 32.16 20.61 20.44
C GLY A 1 31.25 19.79 19.54
N MET A 2 31.72 18.68 18.93
CA MET A 2 30.93 17.91 17.95
C MET A 2 29.72 17.16 18.53
N ALA A 3 29.85 16.55 19.73
CA ALA A 3 28.73 15.83 20.36
C ALA A 3 27.59 16.77 20.77
N LEU A 4 27.93 17.98 21.19
CA LEU A 4 26.94 19.00 21.57
C LEU A 4 26.18 19.54 20.36
N SER A 5 26.84 19.67 19.21
CA SER A 5 26.21 20.15 17.96
C SER A 5 25.15 19.17 17.44
N GLY A 6 25.40 17.85 17.51
CA GLY A 6 24.43 16.83 17.12
C GLY A 6 23.16 16.85 17.98
N ASN A 7 23.32 16.99 19.29
CA ASN A 7 22.18 17.11 20.22
C ASN A 7 21.38 18.40 19.97
N LEU A 8 22.05 19.52 19.69
CA LEU A 8 21.39 20.77 19.36
C LEU A 8 20.59 20.68 18.06
N GLN A 9 21.15 20.02 17.04
CA GLN A 9 20.44 19.77 15.78
C GLN A 9 19.19 18.91 15.98
N ASN A 10 19.27 17.86 16.81
CA ASN A 10 18.11 17.02 17.13
C ASN A 10 17.04 17.76 17.93
N PHE A 11 17.46 18.61 18.86
CA PHE A 11 16.55 19.49 19.60
C PHE A 11 15.85 20.48 18.65
N ALA A 12 16.61 21.18 17.80
CA ALA A 12 16.07 22.09 16.82
C ALA A 12 15.13 21.37 15.83
N GLY A 13 15.52 20.17 15.35
CA GLY A 13 14.66 19.31 14.53
C GLY A 13 13.35 18.97 15.24
N GLY A 14 13.40 18.62 16.52
CA GLY A 14 12.20 18.36 17.31
C GLY A 14 11.26 19.56 17.39
N LEU A 15 11.78 20.76 17.59
CA LEU A 15 10.96 22.00 17.59
C LEU A 15 10.29 22.23 16.22
N VAL A 16 11.02 22.03 15.12
CA VAL A 16 10.47 22.13 13.76
C VAL A 16 9.33 21.14 13.56
N LEU A 17 9.51 19.88 13.98
CA LEU A 17 8.48 18.84 13.87
C LEU A 17 7.23 19.15 14.71
N LEU A 18 7.41 19.71 15.89
CA LEU A 18 6.29 20.13 16.76
C LEU A 18 5.50 21.31 16.18
N VAL A 19 6.18 22.22 15.47
CA VAL A 19 5.54 23.38 14.85
C VAL A 19 4.86 23.00 13.54
N LEU A 20 5.56 22.32 12.63
CA LEU A 20 5.04 21.99 11.30
C LEU A 20 4.10 20.78 11.31
N ARG A 21 4.24 19.89 12.28
CA ARG A 21 3.41 18.71 12.49
C ARG A 21 3.18 17.88 11.20
N PRO A 22 4.23 17.45 10.50
CA PRO A 22 4.08 16.63 9.30
C PRO A 22 3.49 15.23 9.64
N TYR A 23 3.49 14.86 10.90
CA TYR A 23 2.84 13.69 11.48
C TYR A 23 2.42 13.96 12.93
N LYS A 24 1.58 13.10 13.45
CA LYS A 24 1.15 13.08 14.86
C LYS A 24 1.26 11.69 15.44
N VAL A 25 1.17 11.58 16.77
CA VAL A 25 1.07 10.28 17.46
C VAL A 25 -0.11 9.49 16.91
N GLY A 26 0.14 8.22 16.58
CA GLY A 26 -0.81 7.32 15.95
C GLY A 26 -0.69 7.22 14.43
N ASP A 27 0.00 8.14 13.75
CA ASP A 27 0.23 8.05 12.31
C ASP A 27 1.22 6.92 11.98
N PHE A 28 0.97 6.22 10.88
CA PHE A 28 1.94 5.30 10.29
C PHE A 28 2.81 6.07 9.30
N ILE A 29 4.10 6.12 9.58
CA ILE A 29 5.08 6.86 8.76
C ILE A 29 6.23 5.95 8.31
N GLU A 30 6.87 6.35 7.22
CA GLU A 30 8.10 5.76 6.72
C GLU A 30 9.15 6.85 6.54
N ILE A 31 10.35 6.61 7.06
CA ILE A 31 11.49 7.50 6.95
C ILE A 31 12.79 6.72 7.02
N ALA A 32 13.78 7.10 6.21
CA ALA A 32 15.13 6.50 6.22
C ALA A 32 15.11 4.96 6.13
N GLY A 33 14.17 4.38 5.37
CA GLY A 33 14.06 2.93 5.17
C GLY A 33 13.44 2.16 6.34
N VAL A 34 12.92 2.85 7.36
CA VAL A 34 12.16 2.24 8.46
C VAL A 34 10.76 2.78 8.52
N SER A 35 9.81 1.98 9.00
CA SER A 35 8.41 2.37 9.10
C SER A 35 7.79 1.88 10.41
N GLY A 36 6.79 2.60 10.89
CA GLY A 36 6.05 2.25 12.08
C GLY A 36 5.01 3.30 12.47
N VAL A 37 4.26 3.00 13.50
CA VAL A 37 3.31 3.92 14.11
C VAL A 37 4.04 4.85 15.07
N VAL A 38 3.81 6.15 14.97
CA VAL A 38 4.39 7.15 15.86
C VAL A 38 3.83 6.93 17.27
N LYS A 39 4.71 6.60 18.21
CA LYS A 39 4.39 6.43 19.64
C LYS A 39 4.55 7.73 20.40
N SER A 40 5.65 8.44 20.18
CA SER A 40 5.93 9.72 20.81
C SER A 40 6.90 10.56 19.97
N VAL A 41 6.82 11.87 20.17
CA VAL A 41 7.83 12.83 19.68
C VAL A 41 8.51 13.40 20.93
N GLU A 42 9.76 13.05 21.14
CA GLU A 42 10.56 13.43 22.31
C GLU A 42 11.51 14.59 21.96
N ILE A 43 12.26 15.07 22.95
CA ILE A 43 13.14 16.23 22.77
C ILE A 43 14.16 16.02 21.65
N PHE A 44 14.78 14.83 21.58
CA PHE A 44 15.85 14.52 20.61
C PHE A 44 15.44 13.49 19.56
N ASN A 45 14.44 12.66 19.87
CA ASN A 45 14.05 11.53 19.04
C ASN A 45 12.54 11.50 18.84
N THR A 46 12.13 10.90 17.72
CA THR A 46 10.77 10.38 17.54
C THR A 46 10.80 8.86 17.70
N VAL A 47 9.84 8.32 18.41
CA VAL A 47 9.75 6.89 18.69
C VAL A 47 8.64 6.27 17.85
N LEU A 48 8.98 5.22 17.10
CA LEU A 48 8.03 4.42 16.34
C LEU A 48 7.88 3.03 16.95
N THR A 49 6.70 2.44 16.78
CA THR A 49 6.46 1.02 17.06
C THR A 49 6.10 0.32 15.76
N THR A 50 6.80 -0.76 15.44
CA THR A 50 6.52 -1.60 14.25
C THR A 50 5.33 -2.53 14.49
N GLY A 51 4.77 -3.07 13.40
CA GLY A 51 3.65 -4.02 13.48
C GLY A 51 4.00 -5.33 14.23
N ASP A 52 5.28 -5.71 14.28
CA ASP A 52 5.81 -6.84 15.05
C ASP A 52 6.37 -6.43 16.43
N ASN A 53 5.94 -5.25 16.91
CA ASN A 53 6.18 -4.72 18.26
C ASN A 53 7.65 -4.39 18.59
N LYS A 54 8.45 -4.05 17.59
CA LYS A 54 9.77 -3.46 17.82
C LYS A 54 9.66 -1.95 18.01
N VAL A 55 10.56 -1.37 18.79
CA VAL A 55 10.63 0.08 19.02
C VAL A 55 11.81 0.65 18.24
N ILE A 56 11.57 1.70 17.48
CA ILE A 56 12.57 2.40 16.68
C ILE A 56 12.70 3.83 17.21
N PHE A 57 13.92 4.22 17.55
CA PHE A 57 14.27 5.59 17.93
C PHE A 57 14.93 6.28 16.74
N ILE A 58 14.33 7.36 16.25
CA ILE A 58 14.84 8.12 15.10
C ILE A 58 15.23 9.52 15.59
N PRO A 59 16.49 9.95 15.38
CA PRO A 59 16.90 11.32 15.70
C PRO A 59 16.04 12.34 14.98
N ASN A 60 15.53 13.34 15.68
CA ASN A 60 14.60 14.33 15.12
C ASN A 60 15.17 15.08 13.92
N ASN A 61 16.48 15.37 13.91
CA ASN A 61 17.13 16.01 12.78
C ASN A 61 17.06 15.17 11.50
N ALA A 62 17.17 13.84 11.61
CA ALA A 62 17.04 12.95 10.45
C ALA A 62 15.65 13.02 9.81
N ILE A 63 14.61 13.20 10.64
CA ILE A 63 13.24 13.38 10.16
C ILE A 63 13.06 14.77 9.57
N ALA A 64 13.51 15.80 10.26
CA ALA A 64 13.32 17.19 9.84
C ALA A 64 14.03 17.54 8.51
N THR A 65 15.11 16.82 8.19
CA THR A 65 15.90 17.05 6.97
C THR A 65 15.72 15.96 5.90
N GLY A 66 15.06 14.85 6.26
CA GLY A 66 14.86 13.71 5.36
C GLY A 66 13.53 13.74 4.61
N THR A 67 13.35 12.75 3.75
CA THR A 67 12.05 12.48 3.10
C THR A 67 11.19 11.64 4.02
N LEU A 68 10.01 12.12 4.34
CA LEU A 68 9.01 11.44 5.16
C LEU A 68 7.81 11.06 4.29
N ILE A 69 7.33 9.83 4.44
CA ILE A 69 6.05 9.37 3.87
C ILE A 69 5.09 9.17 5.04
N ASN A 70 3.98 9.90 5.03
CA ASN A 70 2.91 9.72 6.01
C ASN A 70 1.69 9.06 5.35
N TYR A 71 1.46 7.79 5.68
CA TYR A 71 0.36 7.00 5.12
C TYR A 71 -1.00 7.30 5.77
N SER A 72 -0.99 7.97 6.93
CA SER A 72 -2.19 8.28 7.72
C SER A 72 -2.67 9.72 7.55
N HIS A 73 -1.88 10.59 6.89
CA HIS A 73 -2.19 12.01 6.79
C HIS A 73 -3.46 12.30 5.98
N GLN A 74 -3.66 11.55 4.89
CA GLN A 74 -4.87 11.65 4.08
C GLN A 74 -5.94 10.68 4.61
N ASP A 75 -7.20 11.12 4.61
CA ASP A 75 -8.33 10.30 5.09
C ASP A 75 -8.61 9.11 4.19
N THR A 76 -8.19 9.19 2.93
CA THR A 76 -8.40 8.15 1.93
C THR A 76 -7.08 7.68 1.30
N ARG A 77 -7.05 6.42 0.89
CA ARG A 77 -5.92 5.81 0.17
C ARG A 77 -6.42 5.01 -1.02
N ARG A 78 -5.59 4.91 -2.05
CA ARG A 78 -5.84 4.03 -3.18
C ARG A 78 -5.20 2.66 -2.91
N VAL A 79 -6.01 1.61 -3.04
CA VAL A 79 -5.57 0.22 -3.02
C VAL A 79 -5.40 -0.24 -4.45
N ASP A 80 -4.21 -0.70 -4.79
CA ASP A 80 -3.86 -1.18 -6.13
C ASP A 80 -3.74 -2.71 -6.12
N PHE A 81 -4.44 -3.36 -7.05
CA PHE A 81 -4.39 -4.81 -7.26
C PHE A 81 -3.89 -5.13 -8.66
N LYS A 82 -3.25 -6.28 -8.77
CA LYS A 82 -2.86 -6.89 -10.03
C LYS A 82 -3.32 -8.34 -10.04
N PHE A 83 -4.32 -8.65 -10.87
CA PHE A 83 -4.83 -10.00 -10.99
C PHE A 83 -4.43 -10.60 -12.33
N GLY A 84 -3.72 -11.73 -12.30
CA GLY A 84 -3.36 -12.49 -13.49
C GLY A 84 -4.48 -13.46 -13.87
N VAL A 85 -4.83 -13.52 -15.15
CA VAL A 85 -5.74 -14.49 -15.73
C VAL A 85 -5.10 -15.16 -16.95
N ASP A 86 -5.59 -16.33 -17.34
CA ASP A 86 -5.10 -17.06 -18.51
C ASP A 86 -5.32 -16.28 -19.81
N TYR A 87 -4.40 -16.43 -20.75
CA TYR A 87 -4.59 -15.96 -22.11
C TYR A 87 -5.84 -16.62 -22.74
N GLY A 88 -6.57 -15.83 -23.53
CA GLY A 88 -7.85 -16.28 -24.11
C GLY A 88 -9.07 -16.06 -23.20
N THR A 89 -8.86 -15.66 -21.94
CA THR A 89 -9.98 -15.26 -21.07
C THR A 89 -10.65 -14.00 -21.60
N ASP A 90 -11.98 -13.99 -21.64
CA ASP A 90 -12.75 -12.81 -22.06
C ASP A 90 -12.55 -11.68 -21.05
N TYR A 91 -11.80 -10.66 -21.46
CA TYR A 91 -11.53 -9.48 -20.62
C TYR A 91 -12.81 -8.77 -20.18
N LYS A 92 -13.84 -8.68 -21.03
CA LYS A 92 -15.09 -8.04 -20.67
C LYS A 92 -15.75 -8.77 -19.50
N LYS A 93 -15.78 -10.09 -19.54
CA LYS A 93 -16.31 -10.91 -18.46
C LYS A 93 -15.53 -10.69 -17.16
N VAL A 94 -14.20 -10.67 -17.21
CA VAL A 94 -13.35 -10.41 -16.03
C VAL A 94 -13.69 -9.04 -15.43
N LYS A 95 -13.79 -8.02 -16.29
CA LYS A 95 -14.15 -6.66 -15.87
C LYS A 95 -15.51 -6.63 -15.18
N ASP A 96 -16.54 -7.25 -15.78
CA ASP A 96 -17.90 -7.27 -15.25
C ASP A 96 -17.95 -7.96 -13.86
N VAL A 97 -17.18 -9.04 -13.67
CA VAL A 97 -17.06 -9.70 -12.37
C VAL A 97 -16.40 -8.80 -11.34
N ILE A 98 -15.29 -8.14 -11.67
CA ILE A 98 -14.59 -7.22 -10.77
C ILE A 98 -15.49 -6.03 -10.41
N GLU A 99 -16.21 -5.44 -11.37
CA GLU A 99 -17.19 -4.35 -11.14
C GLU A 99 -18.23 -4.76 -10.10
N ARG A 100 -18.78 -5.98 -10.23
CA ARG A 100 -19.74 -6.52 -9.26
C ARG A 100 -19.12 -6.65 -7.86
N LEU A 101 -17.91 -7.22 -7.76
CA LEU A 101 -17.21 -7.38 -6.48
C LEU A 101 -16.90 -6.03 -5.82
N ILE A 102 -16.55 -5.02 -6.62
CA ILE A 102 -16.36 -3.64 -6.12
C ILE A 102 -17.68 -3.09 -5.58
N ALA A 103 -18.78 -3.27 -6.30
CA ALA A 103 -20.09 -2.77 -5.89
C ALA A 103 -20.62 -3.43 -4.61
N GLU A 104 -20.21 -4.67 -4.34
CA GLU A 104 -20.59 -5.43 -3.12
C GLU A 104 -19.83 -4.98 -1.86
N ASP A 105 -18.68 -4.32 -2.00
CA ASP A 105 -17.89 -3.87 -0.85
C ASP A 105 -18.17 -2.40 -0.52
N GLY A 106 -19.01 -2.17 0.48
CA GLY A 106 -19.42 -0.83 0.90
C GLY A 106 -18.29 0.06 1.43
N ARG A 107 -17.07 -0.47 1.64
CA ARG A 107 -15.87 0.29 2.04
C ARG A 107 -15.18 0.94 0.84
N ILE A 108 -15.44 0.44 -0.37
CA ILE A 108 -14.90 1.02 -1.60
C ILE A 108 -15.71 2.27 -1.94
N LEU A 109 -14.99 3.38 -2.05
CA LEU A 109 -15.59 4.68 -2.33
C LEU A 109 -15.98 4.79 -3.82
N LYS A 110 -17.07 5.51 -4.06
CA LYS A 110 -17.53 5.81 -5.43
C LYS A 110 -16.82 7.03 -6.02
N ASP A 111 -16.33 7.91 -5.15
CA ASP A 111 -15.58 9.10 -5.50
C ASP A 111 -14.33 9.19 -4.60
N PRO A 112 -13.12 9.24 -5.17
CA PRO A 112 -12.84 9.11 -6.62
C PRO A 112 -13.25 7.75 -7.20
N ALA A 113 -13.58 7.73 -8.49
CA ALA A 113 -13.99 6.50 -9.19
C ALA A 113 -12.84 5.48 -9.21
N HIS A 114 -13.20 4.20 -9.12
CA HIS A 114 -12.26 3.11 -9.31
C HIS A 114 -11.81 2.97 -10.78
N PHE A 115 -10.72 2.25 -10.98
CA PHE A 115 -10.18 1.97 -12.32
C PHE A 115 -9.99 0.46 -12.50
N ILE A 116 -10.40 -0.06 -13.65
CA ILE A 116 -10.12 -1.43 -14.10
C ILE A 116 -9.57 -1.35 -15.52
N GLY A 117 -8.39 -1.92 -15.73
CA GLY A 117 -7.74 -1.92 -17.04
C GLY A 117 -6.87 -3.15 -17.25
N LEU A 118 -6.68 -3.54 -18.51
CA LEU A 118 -5.68 -4.52 -18.89
C LEU A 118 -4.32 -3.84 -18.77
N GLY A 119 -3.50 -4.26 -17.81
CA GLY A 119 -2.28 -3.58 -17.43
C GLY A 119 -1.01 -4.15 -18.06
N GLU A 120 -0.99 -5.46 -18.35
CA GLU A 120 0.20 -6.11 -18.86
C GLU A 120 -0.13 -7.42 -19.56
N LEU A 121 0.56 -7.68 -20.66
CA LEU A 121 0.61 -8.96 -21.35
C LEU A 121 1.94 -9.65 -20.95
N ALA A 122 1.89 -10.45 -19.89
CA ALA A 122 3.06 -11.15 -19.35
C ALA A 122 3.31 -12.49 -20.05
N ASP A 123 4.40 -13.18 -19.70
CA ASP A 123 4.82 -14.41 -20.36
C ASP A 123 3.78 -15.53 -20.29
N SER A 124 3.05 -15.64 -19.17
CA SER A 124 2.06 -16.72 -18.96
C SER A 124 0.71 -16.19 -18.47
N SER A 125 0.52 -14.89 -18.40
CA SER A 125 -0.70 -14.28 -17.87
C SER A 125 -1.05 -12.97 -18.56
N VAL A 126 -2.34 -12.66 -18.57
CA VAL A 126 -2.85 -11.33 -18.83
C VAL A 126 -3.15 -10.70 -17.46
N ASN A 127 -2.50 -9.59 -17.15
CA ASN A 127 -2.61 -8.95 -15.84
C ASN A 127 -3.60 -7.79 -15.88
N ILE A 128 -4.62 -7.89 -15.05
CA ILE A 128 -5.65 -6.87 -14.88
C ILE A 128 -5.25 -5.96 -13.73
N THR A 129 -5.16 -4.67 -14.00
CA THR A 129 -4.93 -3.64 -12.98
C THR A 129 -6.26 -3.15 -12.45
N VAL A 130 -6.42 -3.19 -11.13
CA VAL A 130 -7.60 -2.68 -10.43
C VAL A 130 -7.14 -1.69 -9.38
N ARG A 131 -7.73 -0.50 -9.35
CA ARG A 131 -7.44 0.55 -8.39
C ARG A 131 -8.74 1.03 -7.76
N VAL A 132 -8.82 0.93 -6.45
CA VAL A 132 -10.00 1.36 -5.70
C VAL A 132 -9.60 2.33 -4.60
N TRP A 133 -10.52 3.21 -4.22
CA TRP A 133 -10.30 4.16 -3.14
C TRP A 133 -11.07 3.73 -1.90
N VAL A 134 -10.42 3.83 -0.75
CA VAL A 134 -10.98 3.43 0.54
C VAL A 134 -10.59 4.46 1.61
N LYS A 135 -11.25 4.45 2.76
CA LYS A 135 -10.74 5.15 3.94
C LYS A 135 -9.39 4.55 4.33
N SER A 136 -8.45 5.39 4.79
CA SER A 136 -7.10 4.94 5.14
C SER A 136 -7.09 3.82 6.18
N ALA A 137 -8.05 3.82 7.12
CA ALA A 137 -8.19 2.77 8.12
C ALA A 137 -8.62 1.42 7.55
N ASP A 138 -9.30 1.40 6.39
CA ASP A 138 -9.84 0.18 5.77
C ASP A 138 -8.87 -0.43 4.74
N TYR A 139 -7.69 0.18 4.52
CA TYR A 139 -6.77 -0.19 3.45
C TYR A 139 -6.43 -1.67 3.44
N TRP A 140 -5.92 -2.21 4.55
CA TRP A 140 -5.48 -3.60 4.62
C TRP A 140 -6.63 -4.58 4.65
N ASP A 141 -7.72 -4.25 5.31
CA ASP A 141 -8.92 -5.10 5.33
C ASP A 141 -9.51 -5.25 3.93
N VAL A 142 -9.61 -4.16 3.17
CA VAL A 142 -10.06 -4.23 1.79
C VAL A 142 -9.06 -4.97 0.91
N PHE A 143 -7.75 -4.71 1.07
CA PHE A 143 -6.72 -5.41 0.30
C PHE A 143 -6.83 -6.93 0.43
N PHE A 144 -6.87 -7.44 1.64
CA PHE A 144 -6.93 -8.88 1.87
C PHE A 144 -8.29 -9.48 1.52
N ASN A 145 -9.38 -8.86 1.94
CA ASN A 145 -10.73 -9.38 1.70
C ASN A 145 -11.10 -9.37 0.21
N PHE A 146 -10.71 -8.33 -0.51
CA PHE A 146 -10.97 -8.26 -1.96
C PHE A 146 -10.15 -9.30 -2.73
N THR A 147 -8.88 -9.49 -2.36
CA THR A 147 -8.03 -10.56 -2.93
C THR A 147 -8.63 -11.93 -2.70
N GLU A 148 -9.12 -12.23 -1.48
CA GLU A 148 -9.79 -13.48 -1.14
C GLU A 148 -11.08 -13.67 -1.96
N LYS A 149 -11.90 -12.62 -2.09
CA LYS A 149 -13.11 -12.67 -2.90
C LYS A 149 -12.82 -12.96 -4.38
N VAL A 150 -11.81 -12.33 -4.95
CA VAL A 150 -11.39 -12.58 -6.33
C VAL A 150 -10.94 -14.04 -6.49
N TYR A 151 -10.11 -14.54 -5.57
CA TYR A 151 -9.66 -15.94 -5.56
C TYR A 151 -10.82 -16.93 -5.50
N ALA A 152 -11.84 -16.66 -4.68
CA ALA A 152 -13.01 -17.53 -4.54
C ALA A 152 -14.00 -17.42 -5.71
N THR A 153 -14.08 -16.25 -6.36
CA THR A 153 -15.11 -15.97 -7.36
C THR A 153 -14.67 -16.32 -8.78
N PHE A 154 -13.45 -16.04 -9.16
CA PHE A 154 -12.97 -16.25 -10.54
C PHE A 154 -13.19 -17.67 -11.04
N PRO A 155 -12.79 -18.75 -10.31
CA PRO A 155 -13.04 -20.11 -10.77
C PRO A 155 -14.53 -20.43 -10.95
N LYS A 156 -15.40 -19.92 -10.08
CA LYS A 156 -16.85 -20.13 -10.17
C LYS A 156 -17.46 -19.48 -11.42
N GLU A 157 -16.85 -18.42 -11.89
CA GLU A 157 -17.25 -17.71 -13.11
C GLU A 157 -16.53 -18.24 -14.36
N GLY A 158 -15.72 -19.31 -14.23
CA GLY A 158 -14.95 -19.86 -15.35
C GLY A 158 -13.79 -18.95 -15.77
N ILE A 159 -13.27 -18.14 -14.86
CA ILE A 159 -12.04 -17.35 -15.04
C ILE A 159 -10.93 -18.11 -14.33
N GLU A 160 -9.93 -18.55 -15.09
CA GLU A 160 -8.85 -19.37 -14.54
C GLU A 160 -7.62 -18.52 -14.23
N PHE A 161 -6.93 -18.90 -13.14
CA PHE A 161 -5.63 -18.36 -12.80
C PHE A 161 -4.55 -19.07 -13.61
N PRO A 162 -3.58 -18.35 -14.17
CA PRO A 162 -2.59 -18.94 -15.06
C PRO A 162 -1.57 -19.78 -14.30
N PHE A 163 -1.20 -20.89 -14.92
CA PHE A 163 0.01 -21.62 -14.57
C PHE A 163 1.15 -21.23 -15.53
N PRO A 164 2.43 -21.48 -15.19
CA PRO A 164 3.53 -21.31 -16.12
C PRO A 164 3.28 -22.09 -17.41
N GLN A 165 3.41 -21.42 -18.56
CA GLN A 165 3.20 -22.02 -19.88
C GLN A 165 4.53 -22.30 -20.56
N LEU A 166 4.67 -23.47 -21.14
CA LEU A 166 5.84 -23.87 -21.93
C LEU A 166 5.38 -24.45 -23.24
N THR A 167 5.86 -23.90 -24.36
CA THR A 167 5.65 -24.49 -25.69
C THR A 167 6.80 -25.39 -26.06
N ILE A 168 6.53 -26.67 -26.30
CA ILE A 168 7.53 -27.66 -26.70
C ILE A 168 7.40 -27.93 -28.18
N HIS A 169 8.45 -27.66 -28.96
CA HIS A 169 8.57 -28.05 -30.35
C HIS A 169 9.35 -29.37 -30.46
N GLN A 170 8.69 -30.43 -30.94
CA GLN A 170 9.38 -31.66 -31.26
C GLN A 170 10.01 -31.54 -32.65
N ALA A 171 11.31 -31.73 -32.74
CA ALA A 171 11.97 -31.88 -34.03
C ALA A 171 11.46 -33.14 -34.74
N LYS A 172 11.12 -33.00 -36.04
CA LYS A 172 10.75 -34.11 -36.89
C LYS A 172 11.97 -34.91 -37.29
#